data_3110759905744a0014245d50bb9152f4
#
_entry.id   3110759905744a0014245d50bb9152f4
#
_cell.length_a   1.000
_cell.length_b   1.000
_cell.length_c   1.000
_cell.angle_alpha   90.00
_cell.angle_beta   90.00
_cell.angle_gamma   90.00
#
_symmetry.space_group_name_H-M   'P 1'
#
loop_
_entity.id
_entity.type
_entity.pdbx_description
1 polymer ?
#
loop_
_entity_poly.entity_id
_entity_poly.type
_entity_poly.pdbx_seq_one_letter_code
_entity_poly.pdbx_strand_id
1 'polypeptide(L)'
;MASVEKAAGTRTADEEVSVRPIRLLLADDHALVLQAVRFALEPNPEIEIVGEARSGSEVLPRIGETRPDLLLLDIRMPGIDGLQLLDRLQQQYPETKVVILSGLDDPEVAAEAIRRGAKAFLGKGIDPADIAPVLRQVFEGEVVAESIGSAPGVAELASDEFGLTTREREILERVATGRSNKQIAGEFWLSEQTIKYHLTNVYRKLGVSSRTEAARFAYDHGLAGNNSSGEDRKQQLNG
;
A
#
# COMPACT_ATOMS: atom_id res chain seq x y z
N MET A 1 -26.73 51.05 -38.74
CA MET A 1 -27.35 49.73 -38.62
C MET A 1 -26.31 48.68 -38.97
N ALA A 2 -25.69 48.11 -38.01
CA ALA A 2 -24.81 46.95 -38.20
C ALA A 2 -24.86 46.13 -36.93
N SER A 3 -25.40 44.94 -37.04
CA SER A 3 -25.55 43.97 -35.97
C SER A 3 -24.20 43.32 -35.65
N VAL A 4 -23.85 43.32 -34.40
CA VAL A 4 -22.68 42.61 -33.87
C VAL A 4 -23.10 41.20 -33.49
N GLU A 5 -22.61 40.22 -34.23
CA GLU A 5 -22.83 38.80 -33.98
C GLU A 5 -21.74 38.30 -33.01
N LYS A 6 -22.18 37.86 -31.85
CA LYS A 6 -21.39 37.42 -30.72
C LYS A 6 -21.09 35.94 -30.91
N ALA A 7 -19.88 35.62 -31.38
CA ALA A 7 -19.36 34.25 -31.39
C ALA A 7 -19.06 33.79 -29.97
N ALA A 8 -19.89 32.89 -29.45
CA ALA A 8 -19.62 32.14 -28.22
C ALA A 8 -18.63 31.04 -28.54
N GLY A 9 -17.37 31.22 -28.14
CA GLY A 9 -16.35 30.16 -28.15
C GLY A 9 -16.61 29.16 -27.03
N THR A 10 -17.05 27.99 -27.42
CA THR A 10 -17.13 26.81 -26.53
C THR A 10 -15.70 26.41 -26.09
N ARG A 11 -15.38 26.68 -24.85
CA ARG A 11 -14.19 26.10 -24.24
C ARG A 11 -14.49 24.62 -23.98
N THR A 12 -13.91 23.76 -24.78
CA THR A 12 -13.82 22.33 -24.49
C THR A 12 -12.86 22.16 -23.33
N ALA A 13 -13.43 21.76 -22.19
CA ALA A 13 -12.68 21.37 -21.00
C ALA A 13 -12.20 19.91 -21.17
N ASP A 14 -11.07 19.75 -21.81
CA ASP A 14 -10.23 18.57 -21.71
C ASP A 14 -8.81 19.05 -21.34
N GLU A 15 -8.68 19.58 -20.12
CA GLU A 15 -7.39 19.57 -19.43
C GLU A 15 -7.22 18.16 -18.89
N GLU A 16 -6.66 17.25 -19.72
CA GLU A 16 -5.96 16.07 -19.23
C GLU A 16 -4.85 16.60 -18.30
N VAL A 17 -5.09 16.45 -17.00
CA VAL A 17 -4.02 16.59 -16.01
C VAL A 17 -3.02 15.48 -16.32
N SER A 18 -1.99 15.81 -17.07
CA SER A 18 -0.87 14.93 -17.34
C SER A 18 -0.15 14.68 -16.02
N VAL A 19 -0.61 13.67 -15.29
CA VAL A 19 0.03 13.21 -14.06
C VAL A 19 1.33 12.57 -14.49
N ARG A 20 2.47 13.19 -14.15
CA ARG A 20 3.78 12.60 -14.44
C ARG A 20 3.89 11.22 -13.79
N PRO A 21 4.56 10.26 -14.43
CA PRO A 21 4.75 8.94 -13.85
C PRO A 21 5.58 9.01 -12.55
N ILE A 22 5.29 8.10 -11.63
CA ILE A 22 6.06 7.87 -10.41
C ILE A 22 7.41 7.28 -10.81
N ARG A 23 8.49 7.94 -10.47
CA ARG A 23 9.84 7.54 -10.80
C ARG A 23 10.38 6.58 -9.76
N LEU A 24 10.59 5.32 -10.13
CA LEU A 24 11.02 4.24 -9.25
C LEU A 24 12.45 3.81 -9.55
N LEU A 25 13.32 3.82 -8.53
CA LEU A 25 14.61 3.15 -8.57
C LEU A 25 14.49 1.77 -7.89
N LEU A 26 15.03 0.73 -8.54
CA LEU A 26 15.11 -0.62 -7.97
C LEU A 26 16.52 -0.88 -7.44
N ALA A 27 16.63 -1.46 -6.24
CA ALA A 27 17.91 -1.83 -5.65
C ALA A 27 17.83 -3.25 -5.05
N ASP A 28 18.41 -4.21 -5.76
CA ASP A 28 18.50 -5.63 -5.36
C ASP A 28 19.67 -6.30 -6.09
N ASP A 29 20.46 -7.09 -5.41
CA ASP A 29 21.58 -7.84 -6.01
C ASP A 29 21.11 -9.10 -6.77
N HIS A 30 19.85 -9.51 -6.59
CA HIS A 30 19.26 -10.65 -7.27
C HIS A 30 18.59 -10.24 -8.59
N ALA A 31 19.22 -10.56 -9.72
CA ALA A 31 18.67 -10.23 -11.05
C ALA A 31 17.25 -10.76 -11.30
N LEU A 32 16.91 -11.93 -10.74
CA LEU A 32 15.57 -12.50 -10.87
C LEU A 32 14.51 -11.68 -10.15
N VAL A 33 14.83 -11.08 -9.00
CA VAL A 33 13.91 -10.19 -8.27
C VAL A 33 13.66 -8.92 -9.08
N LEU A 34 14.71 -8.30 -9.62
CA LEU A 34 14.58 -7.12 -10.49
C LEU A 34 13.69 -7.42 -11.71
N GLN A 35 13.87 -8.58 -12.34
CA GLN A 35 13.04 -9.01 -13.46
C GLN A 35 11.58 -9.24 -13.05
N ALA A 36 11.34 -9.88 -11.90
CA ALA A 36 10.00 -10.11 -11.39
C ALA A 36 9.26 -8.81 -11.11
N VAL A 37 9.93 -7.84 -10.46
CA VAL A 37 9.38 -6.51 -10.19
C VAL A 37 9.08 -5.76 -11.49
N ARG A 38 9.99 -5.79 -12.49
CA ARG A 38 9.73 -5.19 -13.81
C ARG A 38 8.47 -5.76 -14.45
N PHE A 39 8.37 -7.08 -14.50
CA PHE A 39 7.21 -7.77 -15.07
C PHE A 39 5.91 -7.41 -14.34
N ALA A 40 5.96 -7.33 -13.00
CA ALA A 40 4.82 -6.95 -12.18
C ALA A 40 4.35 -5.51 -12.45
N LEU A 41 5.28 -4.61 -12.77
CA LEU A 41 5.00 -3.19 -13.01
C LEU A 41 4.69 -2.87 -14.48
N GLU A 42 4.95 -3.77 -15.42
CA GLU A 42 4.70 -3.56 -16.86
C GLU A 42 3.24 -3.12 -17.17
N PRO A 43 2.20 -3.67 -16.50
CA PRO A 43 0.81 -3.23 -16.70
C PRO A 43 0.47 -1.87 -16.08
N ASN A 44 1.43 -1.21 -15.40
CA ASN A 44 1.19 0.00 -14.61
C ASN A 44 2.01 1.19 -15.18
N PRO A 45 1.57 1.83 -16.28
CA PRO A 45 2.31 2.88 -16.98
C PRO A 45 2.52 4.14 -16.15
N GLU A 46 1.79 4.28 -15.04
CA GLU A 46 1.97 5.36 -14.07
C GLU A 46 3.22 5.20 -13.19
N ILE A 47 3.94 4.05 -13.27
CA ILE A 47 5.19 3.81 -12.56
C ILE A 47 6.30 3.60 -13.59
N GLU A 48 7.27 4.52 -13.61
CA GLU A 48 8.44 4.47 -14.49
C GLU A 48 9.66 3.97 -13.72
N ILE A 49 10.26 2.85 -14.13
CA ILE A 49 11.53 2.39 -13.56
C ILE A 49 12.66 3.20 -14.18
N VAL A 50 13.22 4.13 -13.40
CA VAL A 50 14.25 5.07 -13.87
C VAL A 50 15.68 4.56 -13.70
N GLY A 51 15.89 3.43 -13.05
CA GLY A 51 17.20 2.82 -12.91
C GLY A 51 17.21 1.58 -12.02
N GLU A 52 18.38 0.95 -11.97
CA GLU A 52 18.68 -0.20 -11.10
C GLU A 52 20.02 -0.01 -10.40
N ALA A 53 20.12 -0.51 -9.17
CA ALA A 53 21.35 -0.68 -8.41
C ALA A 53 21.47 -2.15 -7.96
N ARG A 54 22.64 -2.75 -8.11
CA ARG A 54 22.89 -4.16 -7.76
C ARG A 54 23.79 -4.32 -6.54
N SER A 55 24.13 -3.22 -5.91
CA SER A 55 24.91 -3.18 -4.67
C SER A 55 24.53 -1.94 -3.88
N GLY A 56 24.70 -1.99 -2.56
CA GLY A 56 24.44 -0.83 -1.71
C GLY A 56 25.31 0.39 -2.05
N SER A 57 26.51 0.18 -2.62
CA SER A 57 27.40 1.27 -3.05
C SER A 57 26.91 2.02 -4.29
N GLU A 58 26.06 1.40 -5.12
CA GLU A 58 25.49 2.03 -6.31
C GLU A 58 24.25 2.88 -6.01
N VAL A 59 23.57 2.64 -4.87
CA VAL A 59 22.26 3.25 -4.60
C VAL A 59 22.34 4.78 -4.55
N LEU A 60 23.22 5.34 -3.71
CA LEU A 60 23.34 6.80 -3.57
C LEU A 60 23.74 7.50 -4.88
N PRO A 61 24.75 7.02 -5.64
CA PRO A 61 25.04 7.56 -6.98
C PRO A 61 23.84 7.53 -7.92
N ARG A 62 23.12 6.40 -7.97
CA ARG A 62 21.94 6.27 -8.83
C ARG A 62 20.80 7.21 -8.46
N ILE A 63 20.57 7.42 -7.16
CA ILE A 63 19.57 8.41 -6.72
C ILE A 63 19.97 9.82 -7.16
N GLY A 64 21.24 10.18 -7.02
CA GLY A 64 21.75 11.48 -7.48
C GLY A 64 21.57 11.70 -8.98
N GLU A 65 21.77 10.65 -9.81
CA GLU A 65 21.61 10.68 -11.25
C GLU A 65 20.13 10.72 -11.68
N THR A 66 19.30 9.84 -11.09
CA THR A 66 17.94 9.59 -11.58
C THR A 66 16.86 10.39 -10.82
N ARG A 67 17.16 10.87 -9.62
CA ARG A 67 16.22 11.61 -8.75
C ARG A 67 14.85 10.91 -8.69
N PRO A 68 14.77 9.70 -8.16
CA PRO A 68 13.54 8.94 -8.09
C PRO A 68 12.62 9.50 -7.00
N ASP A 69 11.32 9.33 -7.19
CA ASP A 69 10.31 9.59 -6.16
C ASP A 69 10.30 8.46 -5.11
N LEU A 70 10.49 7.23 -5.58
CA LEU A 70 10.51 6.01 -4.78
C LEU A 70 11.78 5.20 -5.00
N LEU A 71 12.26 4.59 -3.93
CA LEU A 71 13.28 3.56 -3.96
C LEU A 71 12.69 2.26 -3.40
N LEU A 72 12.68 1.18 -4.20
CA LEU A 72 12.45 -0.17 -3.72
C LEU A 72 13.79 -0.80 -3.41
N LEU A 73 14.07 -1.07 -2.12
CA LEU A 73 15.39 -1.38 -1.59
C LEU A 73 15.42 -2.76 -0.92
N ASP A 74 16.27 -3.65 -1.40
CA ASP A 74 16.67 -4.81 -0.60
C ASP A 74 17.69 -4.38 0.47
N ILE A 75 17.39 -4.72 1.72
CA ILE A 75 18.33 -4.46 2.83
C ILE A 75 19.51 -5.41 2.89
N ARG A 76 19.47 -6.52 2.16
CA ARG A 76 20.56 -7.53 2.12
C ARG A 76 21.32 -7.50 0.81
N MET A 77 21.98 -6.41 0.53
CA MET A 77 22.87 -6.30 -0.61
C MET A 77 24.35 -6.30 -0.18
N PRO A 78 25.26 -6.81 -1.01
CA PRO A 78 26.69 -6.70 -0.75
C PRO A 78 27.14 -5.24 -0.61
N GLY A 79 28.09 -5.01 0.30
CA GLY A 79 28.86 -3.77 0.38
C GLY A 79 28.40 -2.76 1.42
N ILE A 80 27.12 -2.63 1.72
CA ILE A 80 26.60 -1.71 2.77
C ILE A 80 25.44 -2.40 3.48
N ASP A 81 25.38 -2.24 4.80
CA ASP A 81 24.20 -2.59 5.59
C ASP A 81 23.02 -1.71 5.16
N GLY A 82 21.91 -2.35 4.75
CA GLY A 82 20.74 -1.65 4.21
C GLY A 82 20.10 -0.70 5.20
N LEU A 83 20.14 -0.99 6.51
CA LEU A 83 19.65 -0.09 7.54
C LEU A 83 20.54 1.16 7.70
N GLN A 84 21.85 1.00 7.59
CA GLN A 84 22.76 2.16 7.56
C GLN A 84 22.61 2.98 6.28
N LEU A 85 22.34 2.31 5.15
CA LEU A 85 22.03 3.00 3.90
C LEU A 85 20.76 3.82 4.03
N LEU A 86 19.74 3.31 4.69
CA LEU A 86 18.49 4.03 4.95
C LEU A 86 18.73 5.32 5.74
N ASP A 87 19.56 5.30 6.79
CA ASP A 87 19.92 6.51 7.55
C ASP A 87 20.58 7.57 6.65
N ARG A 88 21.49 7.16 5.76
CA ARG A 88 22.13 8.09 4.81
C ARG A 88 21.14 8.65 3.78
N LEU A 89 20.19 7.81 3.32
CA LEU A 89 19.13 8.22 2.39
C LEU A 89 18.26 9.31 3.00
N GLN A 90 17.82 9.13 4.24
CA GLN A 90 17.02 10.13 4.95
C GLN A 90 17.75 11.46 5.13
N GLN A 91 19.07 11.43 5.30
CA GLN A 91 19.88 12.65 5.46
C GLN A 91 20.18 13.37 4.14
N GLN A 92 20.47 12.61 3.06
CA GLN A 92 20.95 13.17 1.79
C GLN A 92 19.83 13.36 0.76
N TYR A 93 18.78 12.53 0.81
CA TYR A 93 17.69 12.49 -0.16
C TYR A 93 16.33 12.31 0.53
N PRO A 94 15.93 13.24 1.42
CA PRO A 94 14.70 13.11 2.22
C PRO A 94 13.42 13.06 1.36
N GLU A 95 13.48 13.54 0.12
CA GLU A 95 12.36 13.54 -0.82
C GLU A 95 12.10 12.15 -1.42
N THR A 96 13.15 11.29 -1.48
CA THR A 96 13.01 9.92 -2.00
C THR A 96 12.41 9.03 -0.93
N LYS A 97 11.19 8.55 -1.16
CA LYS A 97 10.52 7.64 -0.23
C LYS A 97 11.03 6.23 -0.41
N VAL A 98 11.39 5.57 0.68
CA VAL A 98 11.99 4.22 0.65
C VAL A 98 10.97 3.17 1.03
N VAL A 99 10.82 2.16 0.17
CA VAL A 99 10.08 0.92 0.39
C VAL A 99 11.11 -0.21 0.48
N ILE A 100 11.10 -0.96 1.56
CA ILE A 100 11.97 -2.12 1.72
C ILE A 100 11.34 -3.34 1.05
N LEU A 101 12.15 -4.11 0.31
CA LEU A 101 11.79 -5.41 -0.22
C LEU A 101 12.79 -6.44 0.30
N SER A 102 12.39 -7.30 1.24
CA SER A 102 13.31 -8.21 1.94
C SER A 102 12.87 -9.66 1.86
N GLY A 103 13.84 -10.57 1.75
CA GLY A 103 13.60 -12.01 1.90
C GLY A 103 13.51 -12.48 3.37
N LEU A 104 13.61 -11.55 4.32
CA LEU A 104 13.47 -11.83 5.74
C LEU A 104 12.07 -11.50 6.23
N ASP A 105 11.43 -12.47 6.82
CA ASP A 105 10.22 -12.29 7.63
C ASP A 105 10.62 -12.02 9.09
N ASP A 106 11.48 -11.01 9.30
CA ASP A 106 11.95 -10.62 10.63
C ASP A 106 11.24 -9.33 11.08
N PRO A 107 10.31 -9.45 12.05
CA PRO A 107 9.55 -8.32 12.57
C PRO A 107 10.42 -7.20 13.16
N GLU A 108 11.53 -7.57 13.79
CA GLU A 108 12.42 -6.58 14.41
C GLU A 108 13.13 -5.74 13.35
N VAL A 109 13.58 -6.38 12.27
CA VAL A 109 14.19 -5.70 11.12
C VAL A 109 13.20 -4.78 10.44
N ALA A 110 11.95 -5.22 10.25
CA ALA A 110 10.89 -4.42 9.67
C ALA A 110 10.59 -3.18 10.54
N ALA A 111 10.39 -3.38 11.83
CA ALA A 111 10.15 -2.30 12.78
C ALA A 111 11.32 -1.29 12.82
N GLU A 112 12.56 -1.79 12.77
CA GLU A 112 13.75 -0.92 12.73
C GLU A 112 13.82 -0.13 11.42
N ALA A 113 13.54 -0.75 10.27
CA ALA A 113 13.52 -0.05 9.00
C ALA A 113 12.49 1.11 8.97
N ILE A 114 11.30 0.87 9.50
CA ILE A 114 10.27 1.92 9.61
C ILE A 114 10.71 3.04 10.57
N ARG A 115 11.28 2.70 11.74
CA ARG A 115 11.81 3.73 12.66
C ARG A 115 12.89 4.59 12.01
N ARG A 116 13.69 4.04 11.10
CA ARG A 116 14.71 4.75 10.33
C ARG A 116 14.17 5.47 9.11
N GLY A 117 12.85 5.50 8.90
CA GLY A 117 12.19 6.30 7.88
C GLY A 117 11.75 5.58 6.62
N ALA A 118 11.87 4.25 6.53
CA ALA A 118 11.21 3.49 5.48
C ALA A 118 9.69 3.74 5.55
N LYS A 119 9.05 3.83 4.39
CA LYS A 119 7.60 4.09 4.29
C LYS A 119 6.79 2.81 4.21
N ALA A 120 7.41 1.71 3.78
CA ALA A 120 6.81 0.38 3.79
C ALA A 120 7.91 -0.70 3.89
N PHE A 121 7.51 -1.89 4.32
CA PHE A 121 8.34 -3.09 4.32
C PHE A 121 7.58 -4.22 3.65
N LEU A 122 8.13 -4.78 2.58
CA LEU A 122 7.54 -5.85 1.79
C LEU A 122 8.42 -7.10 1.88
N GLY A 123 7.80 -8.27 2.10
CA GLY A 123 8.49 -9.54 1.95
C GLY A 123 8.70 -9.88 0.45
N LYS A 124 9.83 -10.48 0.08
CA LYS A 124 10.08 -10.95 -1.32
C LYS A 124 9.09 -12.05 -1.78
N GLY A 125 8.27 -12.56 -0.88
CA GLY A 125 7.15 -13.46 -1.19
C GLY A 125 5.83 -12.74 -1.49
N ILE A 126 5.82 -11.39 -1.57
CA ILE A 126 4.65 -10.61 -1.96
C ILE A 126 4.14 -11.05 -3.35
N ASP A 127 2.82 -11.08 -3.53
CA ASP A 127 2.26 -11.25 -4.86
C ASP A 127 2.71 -10.07 -5.75
N PRO A 128 3.33 -10.33 -6.92
CA PRO A 128 3.75 -9.26 -7.83
C PRO A 128 2.66 -8.23 -8.14
N ALA A 129 1.39 -8.64 -8.18
CA ALA A 129 0.26 -7.75 -8.42
C ALA A 129 0.03 -6.72 -7.30
N ASP A 130 0.55 -6.96 -6.10
CA ASP A 130 0.37 -6.07 -4.95
C ASP A 130 1.47 -4.98 -4.86
N ILE A 131 2.56 -5.11 -5.62
CA ILE A 131 3.68 -4.17 -5.57
C ILE A 131 3.23 -2.77 -6.04
N ALA A 132 2.56 -2.65 -7.18
CA ALA A 132 2.14 -1.37 -7.73
C ALA A 132 1.16 -0.61 -6.80
N PRO A 133 0.11 -1.25 -6.23
CA PRO A 133 -0.75 -0.62 -5.24
C PRO A 133 0.00 -0.04 -4.04
N VAL A 134 0.94 -0.78 -3.46
CA VAL A 134 1.74 -0.30 -2.33
C VAL A 134 2.61 0.89 -2.71
N LEU A 135 3.27 0.84 -3.86
CA LEU A 135 4.10 1.95 -4.34
C LEU A 135 3.28 3.23 -4.53
N ARG A 136 2.04 3.14 -5.05
CA ARG A 136 1.13 4.28 -5.17
C ARG A 136 0.75 4.86 -3.80
N GLN A 137 0.33 4.03 -2.86
CA GLN A 137 -0.02 4.47 -1.50
C GLN A 137 1.15 5.20 -0.85
N VAL A 138 2.36 4.64 -0.94
CA VAL A 138 3.57 5.29 -0.42
C VAL A 138 3.82 6.62 -1.13
N PHE A 139 3.64 6.70 -2.45
CA PHE A 139 3.82 7.94 -3.22
C PHE A 139 2.81 9.00 -2.80
N GLU A 140 1.57 8.65 -2.54
CA GLU A 140 0.50 9.55 -2.08
C GLU A 140 0.68 10.02 -0.63
N GLY A 141 1.65 9.45 0.08
CA GLY A 141 2.00 9.87 1.44
C GLY A 141 1.39 9.02 2.54
N GLU A 142 0.70 7.95 2.18
CA GLU A 142 0.28 6.95 3.15
C GLU A 142 1.52 6.19 3.64
N VAL A 143 1.73 6.18 4.96
CA VAL A 143 2.72 5.29 5.56
C VAL A 143 2.09 3.91 5.59
N VAL A 144 2.47 3.06 4.63
CA VAL A 144 2.11 1.66 4.67
C VAL A 144 3.07 0.97 5.64
N ALA A 145 2.83 1.17 6.93
CA ALA A 145 3.56 0.53 8.02
C ALA A 145 3.24 -0.99 8.12
N GLU A 146 2.66 -1.55 7.06
CA GLU A 146 2.35 -2.96 6.97
C GLU A 146 3.50 -3.69 6.29
N SER A 147 4.19 -4.54 7.06
CA SER A 147 4.85 -5.69 6.47
C SER A 147 3.77 -6.56 5.85
N ILE A 148 3.64 -6.51 4.54
CA ILE A 148 2.97 -7.55 3.78
C ILE A 148 3.93 -8.75 3.80
N GLY A 149 3.86 -9.51 4.88
CA GLY A 149 4.76 -10.59 5.26
C GLY A 149 5.13 -10.42 6.74
N SER A 150 4.23 -10.78 7.64
CA SER A 150 4.43 -11.02 9.08
C SER A 150 5.45 -10.14 9.84
N ALA A 151 5.06 -8.99 10.36
CA ALA A 151 5.71 -8.40 11.54
C ALA A 151 4.69 -7.73 12.47
N PRO A 152 4.50 -8.27 13.67
CA PRO A 152 3.73 -7.60 14.72
C PRO A 152 4.62 -6.57 15.42
N GLY A 153 4.54 -5.31 15.09
CA GLY A 153 5.34 -4.31 15.83
C GLY A 153 5.17 -2.88 15.38
N VAL A 154 4.81 -2.67 14.13
CA VAL A 154 4.65 -1.31 13.57
C VAL A 154 3.17 -0.92 13.48
N ALA A 155 2.28 -1.92 13.44
CA ALA A 155 0.83 -1.74 13.46
C ALA A 155 0.30 -1.13 14.78
N GLU A 156 1.08 -1.16 15.87
CA GLU A 156 0.65 -0.62 17.18
C GLU A 156 0.60 0.92 17.21
N LEU A 157 1.29 1.61 16.30
CA LEU A 157 1.30 3.08 16.30
C LEU A 157 0.07 3.70 15.59
N ALA A 158 -0.71 2.90 14.86
CA ALA A 158 -1.94 3.33 14.18
C ALA A 158 -3.08 2.32 14.33
N SER A 159 -3.09 1.55 15.42
CA SER A 159 -4.14 0.57 15.69
C SER A 159 -5.28 1.16 16.52
N ASP A 160 -6.50 0.67 16.28
CA ASP A 160 -7.67 1.01 17.09
C ASP A 160 -7.65 0.29 18.47
N GLU A 161 -8.71 0.46 19.23
CA GLU A 161 -8.88 -0.17 20.56
C GLU A 161 -8.84 -1.71 20.55
N PHE A 162 -8.98 -2.35 19.37
CA PHE A 162 -8.89 -3.80 19.16
C PHE A 162 -7.55 -4.24 18.59
N GLY A 163 -6.60 -3.31 18.44
CA GLY A 163 -5.29 -3.57 17.83
C GLY A 163 -5.34 -3.75 16.31
N LEU A 164 -6.46 -3.39 15.65
CA LEU A 164 -6.61 -3.48 14.21
C LEU A 164 -6.03 -2.24 13.53
N THR A 165 -5.25 -2.43 12.47
CA THR A 165 -4.87 -1.34 11.57
C THR A 165 -6.11 -0.80 10.84
N THR A 166 -6.01 0.40 10.28
CA THR A 166 -7.07 0.98 9.44
C THR A 166 -7.51 0.00 8.35
N ARG A 167 -6.53 -0.63 7.69
CA ARG A 167 -6.79 -1.60 6.61
C ARG A 167 -7.47 -2.87 7.08
N GLU A 168 -7.01 -3.43 8.19
CA GLU A 168 -7.64 -4.61 8.80
C GLU A 168 -9.08 -4.34 9.22
N ARG A 169 -9.34 -3.14 9.75
CA ARG A 169 -10.68 -2.69 10.10
C ARG A 169 -11.58 -2.58 8.89
N GLU A 170 -11.14 -1.91 7.82
CA GLU A 170 -11.89 -1.81 6.55
C GLU A 170 -12.22 -3.18 5.97
N ILE A 171 -11.26 -4.11 5.97
CA ILE A 171 -11.47 -5.48 5.50
C ILE A 171 -12.48 -6.19 6.40
N LEU A 172 -12.40 -6.04 7.73
CA LEU A 172 -13.35 -6.62 8.67
C LEU A 172 -14.77 -6.09 8.45
N GLU A 173 -14.94 -4.80 8.18
CA GLU A 173 -16.24 -4.20 7.81
C GLU A 173 -16.83 -4.85 6.56
N ARG A 174 -16.02 -5.12 5.54
CA ARG A 174 -16.48 -5.83 4.32
C ARG A 174 -16.83 -7.28 4.60
N VAL A 175 -16.09 -7.94 5.50
CA VAL A 175 -16.41 -9.30 5.97
C VAL A 175 -17.76 -9.32 6.68
N ALA A 176 -18.02 -8.36 7.54
CA ALA A 176 -19.29 -8.24 8.27
C ALA A 176 -20.47 -8.03 7.29
N THR A 177 -20.29 -7.28 6.21
CA THR A 177 -21.30 -7.13 5.16
C THR A 177 -21.43 -8.32 4.21
N GLY A 178 -20.75 -9.44 4.48
CA GLY A 178 -20.86 -10.68 3.71
C GLY A 178 -20.09 -10.72 2.39
N ARG A 179 -19.20 -9.77 2.12
CA ARG A 179 -18.37 -9.75 0.90
C ARG A 179 -17.42 -10.93 0.86
N SER A 180 -17.27 -11.60 -0.27
CA SER A 180 -16.24 -12.65 -0.46
C SER A 180 -14.84 -12.04 -0.55
N ASN A 181 -13.78 -12.84 -0.32
CA ASN A 181 -12.40 -12.37 -0.46
C ASN A 181 -12.14 -11.80 -1.86
N LYS A 182 -12.70 -12.40 -2.90
CA LYS A 182 -12.60 -11.90 -4.28
C LYS A 182 -13.25 -10.52 -4.45
N GLN A 183 -14.40 -10.30 -3.84
CA GLN A 183 -15.07 -8.99 -3.89
C GLN A 183 -14.28 -7.93 -3.11
N ILE A 184 -13.80 -8.28 -1.91
CA ILE A 184 -12.96 -7.40 -1.09
C ILE A 184 -11.67 -7.05 -1.85
N ALA A 185 -11.00 -8.06 -2.42
CA ALA A 185 -9.81 -7.86 -3.23
C ALA A 185 -10.04 -6.89 -4.40
N GLY A 186 -11.16 -7.02 -5.11
CA GLY A 186 -11.53 -6.10 -6.18
C GLY A 186 -11.81 -4.67 -5.71
N GLU A 187 -12.47 -4.49 -4.54
CA GLU A 187 -12.74 -3.18 -3.96
C GLU A 187 -11.46 -2.45 -3.52
N PHE A 188 -10.47 -3.20 -3.08
CA PHE A 188 -9.21 -2.66 -2.55
C PHE A 188 -8.03 -2.74 -3.52
N TRP A 189 -8.25 -3.24 -4.73
CA TRP A 189 -7.21 -3.43 -5.75
C TRP A 189 -6.08 -4.34 -5.29
N LEU A 190 -6.42 -5.36 -4.49
CA LEU A 190 -5.52 -6.36 -3.92
C LEU A 190 -5.80 -7.75 -4.49
N SER A 191 -4.87 -8.70 -4.24
CA SER A 191 -5.11 -10.11 -4.52
C SER A 191 -5.99 -10.78 -3.45
N GLU A 192 -6.69 -11.87 -3.81
CA GLU A 192 -7.41 -12.67 -2.81
C GLU A 192 -6.46 -13.25 -1.75
N GLN A 193 -5.21 -13.49 -2.09
CA GLN A 193 -4.19 -14.00 -1.17
C GLN A 193 -3.83 -12.96 -0.13
N THR A 194 -3.68 -11.69 -0.54
CA THR A 194 -3.45 -10.56 0.37
C THR A 194 -4.63 -10.38 1.34
N ILE A 195 -5.87 -10.49 0.84
CA ILE A 195 -7.05 -10.45 1.73
C ILE A 195 -7.06 -11.61 2.74
N LYS A 196 -6.69 -12.84 2.32
CA LYS A 196 -6.56 -13.97 3.24
C LYS A 196 -5.51 -13.72 4.32
N TYR A 197 -4.39 -13.10 3.94
CA TYR A 197 -3.34 -12.71 4.87
C TYR A 197 -3.87 -11.70 5.92
N HIS A 198 -4.48 -10.59 5.49
CA HIS A 198 -5.09 -9.62 6.40
C HIS A 198 -6.12 -10.27 7.33
N LEU A 199 -6.97 -11.16 6.82
CA LEU A 199 -7.95 -11.87 7.62
C LEU A 199 -7.31 -12.79 8.67
N THR A 200 -6.19 -13.43 8.35
CA THR A 200 -5.43 -14.21 9.32
C THR A 200 -4.94 -13.34 10.48
N ASN A 201 -4.43 -12.13 10.17
CA ASN A 201 -3.99 -11.18 11.17
C ASN A 201 -5.17 -10.64 12.00
N VAL A 202 -6.29 -10.29 11.37
CA VAL A 202 -7.53 -9.89 12.03
C VAL A 202 -7.98 -10.97 13.01
N TYR A 203 -8.05 -12.24 12.58
CA TYR A 203 -8.50 -13.35 13.44
C TYR A 203 -7.58 -13.51 14.65
N ARG A 204 -6.27 -13.42 14.45
CA ARG A 204 -5.29 -13.50 15.54
C ARG A 204 -5.45 -12.34 16.53
N LYS A 205 -5.61 -11.10 16.06
CA LYS A 205 -5.75 -9.90 16.90
C LYS A 205 -7.06 -9.91 17.69
N LEU A 206 -8.14 -10.35 17.07
CA LEU A 206 -9.46 -10.43 17.72
C LEU A 206 -9.65 -11.70 18.57
N GLY A 207 -8.72 -12.67 18.53
CA GLY A 207 -8.83 -13.95 19.22
C GLY A 207 -9.95 -14.84 18.68
N VAL A 208 -10.32 -14.69 17.39
CA VAL A 208 -11.36 -15.49 16.72
C VAL A 208 -10.75 -16.51 15.76
N SER A 209 -11.48 -17.60 15.49
CA SER A 209 -10.98 -18.73 14.72
C SER A 209 -11.62 -18.86 13.33
N SER A 210 -12.64 -18.07 13.04
CA SER A 210 -13.40 -18.21 11.81
C SER A 210 -13.93 -16.87 11.29
N ARG A 211 -14.21 -16.85 9.97
CA ARG A 211 -14.85 -15.71 9.32
C ARG A 211 -16.19 -15.32 9.97
N THR A 212 -16.98 -16.31 10.38
CA THR A 212 -18.28 -16.10 11.00
C THR A 212 -18.12 -15.43 12.38
N GLU A 213 -17.14 -15.86 13.16
CA GLU A 213 -16.80 -15.25 14.44
C GLU A 213 -16.29 -13.82 14.27
N ALA A 214 -15.45 -13.57 13.27
CA ALA A 214 -14.97 -12.23 12.97
C ALA A 214 -16.10 -11.28 12.54
N ALA A 215 -17.02 -11.75 11.69
CA ALA A 215 -18.18 -10.98 11.29
C ALA A 215 -19.09 -10.65 12.51
N ARG A 216 -19.32 -11.64 13.39
CA ARG A 216 -20.09 -11.44 14.60
C ARG A 216 -19.41 -10.43 15.54
N PHE A 217 -18.10 -10.57 15.75
CA PHE A 217 -17.32 -9.61 16.53
C PHE A 217 -17.52 -8.18 16.02
N ALA A 218 -17.44 -7.99 14.69
CA ALA A 218 -17.63 -6.68 14.07
C ALA A 218 -19.03 -6.10 14.34
N TYR A 219 -20.07 -6.92 14.32
CA TYR A 219 -21.43 -6.49 14.68
C TYR A 219 -21.56 -6.14 16.16
N ASP A 220 -21.06 -7.00 17.06
CA ASP A 220 -21.17 -6.84 18.50
C ASP A 220 -20.44 -5.57 19.00
N HIS A 221 -19.39 -5.13 18.28
CA HIS A 221 -18.58 -3.95 18.63
C HIS A 221 -18.81 -2.73 17.71
N GLY A 222 -19.87 -2.75 16.88
CA GLY A 222 -20.21 -1.60 16.02
C GLY A 222 -19.22 -1.30 14.88
N LEU A 223 -18.38 -2.26 14.55
CA LEU A 223 -17.42 -2.16 13.43
C LEU A 223 -18.04 -2.54 12.07
N ALA A 224 -19.23 -3.12 12.06
CA ALA A 224 -19.99 -3.34 10.83
C ALA A 224 -20.58 -2.00 10.40
N GLY A 225 -20.12 -1.42 9.28
CA GLY A 225 -20.57 -0.13 8.78
C GLY A 225 -22.10 -0.01 8.77
N ASN A 226 -22.58 1.08 9.32
CA ASN A 226 -24.00 1.35 9.54
C ASN A 226 -24.69 1.64 8.19
N ASN A 227 -24.98 0.59 7.41
CA ASN A 227 -25.88 0.65 6.25
C ASN A 227 -27.30 0.23 6.68
N SER A 228 -27.80 0.79 7.76
CA SER A 228 -29.25 0.81 8.03
C SER A 228 -29.82 2.08 7.44
N SER A 229 -30.14 2.03 6.15
CA SER A 229 -31.20 2.83 5.56
C SER A 229 -32.46 2.63 6.38
N GLY A 230 -32.73 3.56 7.28
CA GLY A 230 -33.95 3.60 8.08
C GLY A 230 -35.14 4.02 7.23
N GLU A 231 -35.70 3.09 6.45
CA GLU A 231 -36.97 3.25 5.77
C GLU A 231 -37.72 1.91 5.66
N ASP A 232 -38.17 1.34 6.78
CA ASP A 232 -39.26 0.34 6.75
C ASP A 232 -39.77 -0.03 8.15
N ARG A 233 -39.90 0.95 9.05
CA ARG A 233 -40.62 0.75 10.33
C ARG A 233 -41.68 1.78 10.66
N LYS A 234 -42.38 2.33 9.65
CA LYS A 234 -43.53 3.25 9.88
C LYS A 234 -44.82 2.88 9.15
N GLN A 235 -45.01 1.61 8.78
CA GLN A 235 -46.27 1.21 8.13
C GLN A 235 -46.98 -0.01 8.74
N GLN A 236 -46.75 -0.36 9.99
CA GLN A 236 -47.53 -1.44 10.65
C GLN A 236 -48.06 -1.07 12.04
N LEU A 237 -48.41 0.18 12.26
CA LEU A 237 -49.14 0.59 13.48
C LEU A 237 -50.18 1.64 13.17
N ASN A 238 -51.01 1.44 12.13
CA ASN A 238 -52.32 2.04 11.95
C ASN A 238 -53.08 1.23 10.90
N GLY A 239 -53.78 0.21 11.36
CA GLY A 239 -54.77 -0.58 10.65
C GLY A 239 -55.49 -1.48 11.62
#